data_73dab22bed4bced2877dcc634f9a887d
#
_entry.id   73dab22bed4bced2877dcc634f9a887d
#
_cell.length_a   1.000
_cell.length_b   1.000
_cell.length_c   1.000
_cell.angle_alpha   90.00
_cell.angle_beta   90.00
_cell.angle_gamma   90.00
#
_symmetry.space_group_name_H-M   'P 1'
#
loop_
_entity.id
_entity.type
_entity.pdbx_description
1 polymer ?
#
loop_
_entity_poly.entity_id
_entity_poly.type
_entity_poly.pdbx_seq_one_letter_code
_entity_poly.pdbx_strand_id
1 'polypeptide(L)'
;MTTVALRHARVRYGPLEALHGVTLAAPGPGLTVLLGRNGSGRTTVLRALAGTVALSGGAVVWDGADVTGVPAYERARRGLCLVPERRAVFGSLTVRENLDLVSSRHDPALDAYPQLRPLLERRAGTLSGGEQRMLALSRVLLARARVVLVDEPVQGMSPPVAARTYQLLSGLDACVVIAEQRLPTALRGRPAFVCELRRGAVVFAGEAGELPR
;
A
#
# COMPACT_ATOMS: atom_id res chain seq x y z
N MET A 1 -0.07 0.97 -19.54
CA MET A 1 0.72 0.70 -18.32
C MET A 1 0.36 1.77 -17.29
N THR A 2 -0.07 1.38 -16.08
CA THR A 2 -0.37 2.36 -15.02
C THR A 2 0.89 2.70 -14.26
N THR A 3 1.21 3.98 -14.10
CA THR A 3 2.38 4.43 -13.34
C THR A 3 1.97 5.51 -12.36
N VAL A 4 2.52 5.48 -11.14
CA VAL A 4 2.42 6.60 -10.20
C VAL A 4 3.81 7.07 -9.81
N ALA A 5 3.98 8.38 -9.68
CA ALA A 5 5.27 8.97 -9.36
C ALA A 5 5.13 10.17 -8.43
N LEU A 6 6.18 10.43 -7.67
CA LEU A 6 6.46 11.70 -7.02
C LEU A 6 7.59 12.40 -7.77
N ARG A 7 7.46 13.70 -8.00
CA ARG A 7 8.51 14.55 -8.59
C ARG A 7 8.87 15.66 -7.61
N HIS A 8 10.08 15.59 -7.04
CA HIS A 8 10.60 16.54 -6.05
C HIS A 8 9.64 16.83 -4.90
N ALA A 9 8.89 15.79 -4.46
CA ALA A 9 7.81 15.93 -3.49
C ALA A 9 8.32 16.32 -2.11
N ARG A 10 7.77 17.40 -1.56
CA ARG A 10 7.99 17.87 -0.22
C ARG A 10 6.71 17.78 0.58
N VAL A 11 6.80 17.32 1.82
CA VAL A 11 5.66 17.26 2.74
C VAL A 11 6.09 17.78 4.10
N ARG A 12 5.28 18.64 4.70
CA ARG A 12 5.50 19.19 6.04
C ARG A 12 4.32 18.87 6.95
N TYR A 13 4.62 18.54 8.19
CA TYR A 13 3.68 18.44 9.30
C TYR A 13 4.03 19.52 10.33
N GLY A 14 3.39 20.69 10.22
CA GLY A 14 3.79 21.86 10.98
C GLY A 14 5.25 22.25 10.66
N PRO A 15 6.12 22.39 11.66
CA PRO A 15 7.54 22.74 11.45
C PRO A 15 8.38 21.59 10.89
N LEU A 16 7.91 20.34 11.03
CA LEU A 16 8.65 19.14 10.62
C LEU A 16 8.48 18.90 9.11
N GLU A 17 9.57 18.91 8.36
CA GLU A 17 9.58 18.41 6.98
C GLU A 17 9.81 16.89 7.00
N ALA A 18 8.85 16.16 6.45
CA ALA A 18 8.83 14.69 6.43
C ALA A 18 9.35 14.11 5.10
N LEU A 19 9.22 14.85 3.99
CA LEU A 19 9.81 14.52 2.69
C LEU A 19 10.59 15.71 2.15
N HIS A 20 11.84 15.44 1.75
CA HIS A 20 12.83 16.45 1.35
C HIS A 20 13.09 16.44 -0.17
N GLY A 21 12.05 16.60 -1.00
CA GLY A 21 12.20 16.59 -2.45
C GLY A 21 12.31 15.18 -3.03
N VAL A 22 11.48 14.26 -2.54
CA VAL A 22 11.46 12.86 -2.99
C VAL A 22 11.04 12.77 -4.44
N THR A 23 11.87 12.11 -5.25
CA THR A 23 11.54 11.70 -6.63
C THR A 23 11.58 10.18 -6.69
N LEU A 24 10.46 9.57 -7.05
CA LEU A 24 10.34 8.13 -7.26
C LEU A 24 9.26 7.85 -8.31
N ALA A 25 9.40 6.76 -9.03
CA ALA A 25 8.38 6.24 -9.92
C ALA A 25 8.10 4.78 -9.58
N ALA A 26 6.83 4.42 -9.51
CA ALA A 26 6.36 3.06 -9.36
C ALA A 26 5.70 2.63 -10.67
N PRO A 27 6.38 1.81 -11.49
CA PRO A 27 5.81 1.29 -12.72
C PRO A 27 4.79 0.19 -12.43
N GLY A 28 3.77 0.09 -13.25
CA GLY A 28 2.79 -1.00 -13.20
C GLY A 28 2.45 -1.53 -14.59
N PRO A 29 1.94 -2.77 -14.69
CA PRO A 29 1.72 -3.67 -13.56
C PRO A 29 3.05 -4.11 -12.94
N GLY A 30 3.09 -4.22 -11.60
CA GLY A 30 4.27 -4.64 -10.88
C GLY A 30 4.31 -4.18 -9.44
N LEU A 31 5.29 -4.69 -8.71
CA LEU A 31 5.50 -4.42 -7.29
C LEU A 31 6.68 -3.47 -7.07
N THR A 32 6.41 -2.37 -6.40
CA THR A 32 7.43 -1.46 -5.84
C THR A 32 7.45 -1.58 -4.32
N VAL A 33 8.64 -1.75 -3.75
CA VAL A 33 8.84 -1.84 -2.30
C VAL A 33 9.53 -0.58 -1.80
N LEU A 34 8.83 0.19 -0.97
CA LEU A 34 9.41 1.32 -0.24
C LEU A 34 10.05 0.80 1.04
N LEU A 35 11.37 0.81 1.09
CA LEU A 35 12.13 0.38 2.27
C LEU A 35 12.51 1.57 3.15
N GLY A 36 12.67 1.29 4.43
CA GLY A 36 13.23 2.25 5.39
C GLY A 36 12.78 1.99 6.82
N ARG A 37 13.51 2.51 7.78
CA ARG A 37 13.17 2.41 9.21
C ARG A 37 11.95 3.28 9.56
N ASN A 38 11.41 3.10 10.76
CA ASN A 38 10.36 3.98 11.30
C ASN A 38 10.83 5.44 11.25
N GLY A 39 9.94 6.34 10.80
CA GLY A 39 10.27 7.75 10.60
C GLY A 39 11.05 8.07 9.32
N SER A 40 11.30 7.11 8.43
CA SER A 40 11.99 7.35 7.16
C SER A 40 11.19 8.14 6.12
N GLY A 41 9.85 8.24 6.27
CA GLY A 41 8.95 8.92 5.34
C GLY A 41 8.09 8.00 4.47
N ARG A 42 8.21 6.67 4.57
CA ARG A 42 7.44 5.69 3.75
C ARG A 42 5.93 5.93 3.77
N THR A 43 5.34 5.99 4.97
CA THR A 43 3.90 6.29 5.15
C THR A 43 3.52 7.61 4.51
N THR A 44 4.39 8.63 4.63
CA THR A 44 4.15 9.95 4.03
C THR A 44 4.19 9.88 2.50
N VAL A 45 5.08 9.07 1.90
CA VAL A 45 5.08 8.80 0.45
C VAL A 45 3.75 8.18 0.02
N LEU A 46 3.28 7.12 0.69
CA LEU A 46 1.99 6.50 0.37
C LEU A 46 0.83 7.49 0.50
N ARG A 47 0.82 8.31 1.56
CA ARG A 47 -0.21 9.34 1.78
C ARG A 47 -0.18 10.43 0.72
N ALA A 48 1.01 10.85 0.28
CA ALA A 48 1.17 11.82 -0.80
C ALA A 48 0.64 11.26 -2.13
N LEU A 49 1.00 10.03 -2.50
CA LEU A 49 0.47 9.35 -3.68
C LEU A 49 -1.05 9.19 -3.61
N ALA A 50 -1.61 8.89 -2.43
CA ALA A 50 -3.05 8.77 -2.22
C ALA A 50 -3.80 10.10 -2.17
N GLY A 51 -3.11 11.24 -2.02
CA GLY A 51 -3.73 12.56 -1.85
C GLY A 51 -4.36 12.77 -0.48
N THR A 52 -3.96 11.98 0.53
CA THR A 52 -4.42 12.14 1.93
C THR A 52 -3.53 13.06 2.75
N VAL A 53 -2.43 13.53 2.18
CA VAL A 53 -1.59 14.62 2.68
C VAL A 53 -1.26 15.55 1.51
N ALA A 54 -1.30 16.85 1.75
CA ALA A 54 -0.93 17.83 0.75
C ALA A 54 0.60 17.93 0.62
N LEU A 55 1.08 18.13 -0.61
CA LEU A 55 2.48 18.50 -0.83
C LEU A 55 2.70 19.97 -0.48
N SER A 56 3.84 20.27 0.12
CA SER A 56 4.35 21.64 0.27
C SER A 56 5.23 22.07 -0.91
N GLY A 57 5.54 21.16 -1.83
CA GLY A 57 6.27 21.38 -3.06
C GLY A 57 6.41 20.10 -3.89
N GLY A 58 6.69 20.24 -5.17
CA GLY A 58 6.75 19.12 -6.10
C GLY A 58 5.39 18.70 -6.63
N ALA A 59 5.32 17.51 -7.23
CA ALA A 59 4.12 17.01 -7.89
C ALA A 59 3.89 15.51 -7.67
N VAL A 60 2.61 15.11 -7.73
CA VAL A 60 2.17 13.71 -7.88
C VAL A 60 1.73 13.50 -9.31
N VAL A 61 2.28 12.50 -9.96
CA VAL A 61 1.97 12.17 -11.36
C VAL A 61 1.34 10.79 -11.43
N TRP A 62 0.25 10.66 -12.19
CA TRP A 62 -0.39 9.37 -12.47
C TRP A 62 -0.64 9.26 -13.98
N ASP A 63 -0.09 8.23 -14.60
CA ASP A 63 -0.12 8.00 -16.05
C ASP A 63 0.31 9.23 -16.87
N GLY A 64 1.34 9.92 -16.40
CA GLY A 64 1.87 11.13 -17.04
C GLY A 64 1.13 12.43 -16.69
N ALA A 65 -0.08 12.35 -16.13
CA ALA A 65 -0.86 13.51 -15.73
C ALA A 65 -0.51 13.98 -14.32
N ASP A 66 -0.43 15.29 -14.12
CA ASP A 66 -0.31 15.88 -12.78
C ASP A 66 -1.65 15.74 -12.04
N VAL A 67 -1.61 15.04 -10.89
CA VAL A 67 -2.76 14.82 -10.01
C VAL A 67 -2.56 15.44 -8.63
N THR A 68 -1.61 16.35 -8.49
CA THR A 68 -1.26 16.96 -7.20
C THR A 68 -2.47 17.60 -6.52
N GLY A 69 -3.27 18.37 -7.26
CA GLY A 69 -4.49 19.02 -6.77
C GLY A 69 -5.72 18.10 -6.72
N VAL A 70 -5.63 16.85 -7.18
CA VAL A 70 -6.78 15.93 -7.20
C VAL A 70 -6.98 15.34 -5.80
N PRO A 71 -8.17 15.52 -5.17
CA PRO A 71 -8.44 15.04 -3.83
C PRO A 71 -8.45 13.51 -3.76
N ALA A 72 -8.18 12.97 -2.55
CA ALA A 72 -8.04 11.53 -2.33
C ALA A 72 -9.27 10.72 -2.79
N TYR A 73 -10.49 11.21 -2.55
CA TYR A 73 -11.72 10.51 -2.96
C TYR A 73 -11.86 10.40 -4.49
N GLU A 74 -11.38 11.38 -5.25
CA GLU A 74 -11.36 11.29 -6.71
C GLU A 74 -10.28 10.32 -7.21
N ARG A 75 -9.10 10.30 -6.56
CA ARG A 75 -8.08 9.28 -6.86
C ARG A 75 -8.62 7.88 -6.58
N ALA A 76 -9.37 7.69 -5.48
CA ALA A 76 -10.04 6.43 -5.18
C ALA A 76 -11.05 6.04 -6.27
N ARG A 77 -11.88 6.98 -6.76
CA ARG A 77 -12.82 6.73 -7.87
C ARG A 77 -12.11 6.36 -9.18
N ARG A 78 -10.91 6.85 -9.40
CA ARG A 78 -10.07 6.49 -10.56
C ARG A 78 -9.38 5.13 -10.39
N GLY A 79 -9.58 4.42 -9.27
CA GLY A 79 -9.06 3.09 -9.00
C GLY A 79 -7.80 3.06 -8.14
N LEU A 80 -7.57 4.07 -7.26
CA LEU A 80 -6.52 4.01 -6.26
C LEU A 80 -7.08 3.43 -4.96
N CYS A 81 -6.42 2.41 -4.41
CA CYS A 81 -6.73 1.84 -3.11
C CYS A 81 -5.55 2.04 -2.15
N LEU A 82 -5.80 2.67 -1.01
CA LEU A 82 -4.82 2.81 0.08
C LEU A 82 -5.23 1.93 1.25
N VAL A 83 -4.33 1.05 1.69
CA VAL A 83 -4.43 0.31 2.96
C VAL A 83 -3.42 0.90 3.94
N PRO A 84 -3.85 1.73 4.88
CA PRO A 84 -2.97 2.32 5.88
C PRO A 84 -2.53 1.26 6.91
N GLU A 85 -1.45 1.54 7.65
CA GLU A 85 -0.98 0.68 8.75
C GLU A 85 -2.06 0.48 9.84
N ARG A 86 -2.79 1.55 10.17
CA ARG A 86 -3.82 1.55 11.23
C ARG A 86 -5.17 1.96 10.68
N ARG A 87 -6.25 1.49 11.34
CA ARG A 87 -7.64 1.81 10.98
C ARG A 87 -7.98 1.45 9.53
N ALA A 88 -7.46 0.32 9.06
CA ALA A 88 -7.67 -0.15 7.70
C ALA A 88 -9.06 -0.80 7.47
N VAL A 89 -9.80 -1.08 8.56
CA VAL A 89 -11.13 -1.69 8.52
C VAL A 89 -12.15 -0.84 9.30
N PHE A 90 -13.43 -1.00 8.99
CA PHE A 90 -14.53 -0.39 9.73
C PHE A 90 -14.87 -1.29 10.92
N GLY A 91 -14.33 -0.98 12.10
CA GLY A 91 -14.39 -1.84 13.28
C GLY A 91 -15.79 -2.10 13.84
N SER A 92 -16.75 -1.18 13.60
CA SER A 92 -18.16 -1.33 13.99
C SER A 92 -18.94 -2.27 13.10
N LEU A 93 -18.49 -2.48 11.87
CA LEU A 93 -19.09 -3.39 10.89
C LEU A 93 -18.56 -4.81 11.09
N THR A 94 -19.36 -5.81 10.69
CA THR A 94 -18.90 -7.19 10.60
C THR A 94 -17.87 -7.37 9.48
N VAL A 95 -17.20 -8.53 9.45
CA VAL A 95 -16.32 -8.91 8.33
C VAL A 95 -17.08 -8.88 7.01
N ARG A 96 -18.29 -9.50 6.98
CA ARG A 96 -19.17 -9.52 5.81
C ARG A 96 -19.48 -8.10 5.33
N GLU A 97 -19.99 -7.25 6.20
CA GLU A 97 -20.32 -5.86 5.88
C GLU A 97 -19.11 -5.06 5.38
N ASN A 98 -17.91 -5.30 5.92
CA ASN A 98 -16.68 -4.70 5.40
C ASN A 98 -16.39 -5.13 3.95
N LEU A 99 -16.67 -6.39 3.59
CA LEU A 99 -16.49 -6.89 2.22
C LEU A 99 -17.58 -6.36 1.29
N ASP A 100 -18.83 -6.28 1.76
CA ASP A 100 -19.99 -5.74 1.03
C ASP A 100 -19.81 -4.30 0.57
N LEU A 101 -19.02 -3.50 1.30
CA LEU A 101 -18.66 -2.14 0.88
C LEU A 101 -17.93 -2.10 -0.47
N VAL A 102 -17.36 -3.20 -0.91
CA VAL A 102 -16.56 -3.28 -2.15
C VAL A 102 -17.23 -4.17 -3.18
N SER A 103 -17.76 -5.33 -2.78
CA SER A 103 -18.37 -6.31 -3.68
C SER A 103 -19.31 -7.22 -2.92
N SER A 104 -20.42 -7.60 -3.55
CA SER A 104 -21.33 -8.67 -3.06
C SER A 104 -20.75 -10.09 -3.27
N ARG A 105 -19.72 -10.24 -4.11
CA ARG A 105 -19.02 -11.51 -4.34
C ARG A 105 -17.74 -11.54 -3.52
N HIS A 106 -17.72 -12.36 -2.46
CA HIS A 106 -16.60 -12.44 -1.52
C HIS A 106 -15.62 -13.57 -1.82
N ASP A 107 -15.97 -14.51 -2.73
CA ASP A 107 -15.17 -15.70 -2.99
C ASP A 107 -13.69 -15.41 -3.23
N PRO A 108 -13.29 -14.45 -4.10
CA PRO A 108 -11.86 -14.19 -4.33
C PRO A 108 -11.11 -13.79 -3.05
N ALA A 109 -11.75 -13.05 -2.16
CA ALA A 109 -11.17 -12.63 -0.89
C ALA A 109 -11.10 -13.79 0.12
N LEU A 110 -12.17 -14.60 0.20
CA LEU A 110 -12.25 -15.74 1.12
C LEU A 110 -11.41 -16.94 0.66
N ASP A 111 -11.11 -17.06 -0.63
CA ASP A 111 -10.15 -18.03 -1.16
C ASP A 111 -8.72 -17.56 -0.91
N ALA A 112 -8.47 -16.25 -0.98
CA ALA A 112 -7.19 -15.67 -0.61
C ALA A 112 -6.89 -15.82 0.89
N TYR A 113 -7.90 -15.58 1.74
CA TYR A 113 -7.80 -15.66 3.20
C TYR A 113 -8.92 -16.51 3.79
N PRO A 114 -8.83 -17.88 3.71
CA PRO A 114 -9.87 -18.79 4.22
C PRO A 114 -10.14 -18.60 5.73
N GLN A 115 -9.17 -18.05 6.48
CA GLN A 115 -9.31 -17.75 7.90
C GLN A 115 -10.45 -16.78 8.21
N LEU A 116 -10.88 -15.98 7.24
CA LEU A 116 -11.99 -15.03 7.41
C LEU A 116 -13.36 -15.69 7.30
N ARG A 117 -13.48 -16.90 6.70
CA ARG A 117 -14.79 -17.59 6.52
C ARG A 117 -15.56 -17.80 7.83
N PRO A 118 -14.94 -18.34 8.92
CA PRO A 118 -15.65 -18.51 10.18
C PRO A 118 -15.90 -17.20 10.94
N LEU A 119 -15.36 -16.08 10.48
CA LEU A 119 -15.41 -14.79 11.15
C LEU A 119 -16.38 -13.80 10.49
N LEU A 120 -17.11 -14.21 9.45
CA LEU A 120 -17.93 -13.32 8.63
C LEU A 120 -18.93 -12.49 9.44
N GLU A 121 -19.51 -13.05 10.49
CA GLU A 121 -20.50 -12.38 11.34
C GLU A 121 -19.87 -11.65 12.55
N ARG A 122 -18.55 -11.74 12.73
CA ARG A 122 -17.86 -11.04 13.80
C ARG A 122 -17.60 -9.58 13.43
N ARG A 123 -17.71 -8.70 14.41
CA ARG A 123 -17.31 -7.29 14.23
C ARG A 123 -15.81 -7.17 13.97
N ALA A 124 -15.43 -6.43 12.92
CA ALA A 124 -14.04 -6.29 12.52
C ALA A 124 -13.13 -5.70 13.61
N GLY A 125 -13.69 -4.86 14.49
CA GLY A 125 -12.95 -4.31 15.64
C GLY A 125 -12.56 -5.33 16.71
N THR A 126 -13.17 -6.54 16.73
CA THR A 126 -12.85 -7.62 17.66
C THR A 126 -11.88 -8.66 17.12
N LEU A 127 -11.44 -8.48 15.87
CA LEU A 127 -10.46 -9.34 15.22
C LEU A 127 -9.04 -9.05 15.74
N SER A 128 -8.17 -10.06 15.67
CA SER A 128 -6.74 -9.85 15.87
C SER A 128 -6.16 -8.89 14.82
N GLY A 129 -5.01 -8.29 15.09
CA GLY A 129 -4.36 -7.39 14.11
C GLY A 129 -4.10 -8.05 12.76
N GLY A 130 -3.68 -9.32 12.75
CA GLY A 130 -3.47 -10.08 11.52
C GLY A 130 -4.78 -10.35 10.77
N GLU A 131 -5.87 -10.68 11.45
CA GLU A 131 -7.21 -10.86 10.84
C GLU A 131 -7.74 -9.54 10.27
N GLN A 132 -7.59 -8.42 10.99
CA GLN A 132 -7.95 -7.09 10.47
C GLN A 132 -7.15 -6.77 9.22
N ARG A 133 -5.87 -7.14 9.19
CA ARG A 133 -5.00 -6.93 8.03
C ARG A 133 -5.42 -7.77 6.85
N MET A 134 -5.75 -9.07 7.05
CA MET A 134 -6.32 -9.93 6.02
C MET A 134 -7.62 -9.34 5.47
N LEU A 135 -8.51 -8.84 6.32
CA LEU A 135 -9.76 -8.21 5.91
C LEU A 135 -9.53 -6.95 5.07
N ALA A 136 -8.59 -6.08 5.48
CA ALA A 136 -8.24 -4.88 4.72
C ALA A 136 -7.69 -5.21 3.32
N LEU A 137 -6.83 -6.23 3.22
CA LEU A 137 -6.27 -6.70 1.96
C LEU A 137 -7.29 -7.44 1.10
N SER A 138 -8.23 -8.15 1.70
CA SER A 138 -9.38 -8.75 1.00
C SER A 138 -10.16 -7.70 0.21
N ARG A 139 -10.36 -6.51 0.78
CA ARG A 139 -11.02 -5.40 0.09
C ARG A 139 -10.22 -4.93 -1.13
N VAL A 140 -8.90 -4.94 -1.07
CA VAL A 140 -8.03 -4.64 -2.24
C VAL A 140 -8.24 -5.64 -3.35
N LEU A 141 -8.29 -6.93 -3.03
CA LEU A 141 -8.49 -8.00 -4.01
C LEU A 141 -9.86 -7.90 -4.71
N LEU A 142 -10.88 -7.43 -3.99
CA LEU A 142 -12.23 -7.23 -4.54
C LEU A 142 -12.36 -5.93 -5.35
N ALA A 143 -11.58 -4.90 -5.05
CA ALA A 143 -11.72 -3.57 -5.62
C ALA A 143 -11.26 -3.44 -7.07
N ARG A 144 -10.54 -4.42 -7.64
CA ARG A 144 -9.92 -4.34 -8.98
C ARG A 144 -9.20 -3.00 -9.21
N ALA A 145 -8.44 -2.58 -8.21
CA ALA A 145 -7.76 -1.28 -8.23
C ALA A 145 -6.66 -1.25 -9.29
N ARG A 146 -6.47 -0.09 -9.92
CA ARG A 146 -5.34 0.18 -10.86
C ARG A 146 -4.05 0.51 -10.13
N VAL A 147 -4.19 1.13 -8.95
CA VAL A 147 -3.09 1.50 -8.06
C VAL A 147 -3.40 1.01 -6.65
N VAL A 148 -2.50 0.24 -6.08
CA VAL A 148 -2.62 -0.32 -4.73
C VAL A 148 -1.46 0.16 -3.89
N LEU A 149 -1.75 0.87 -2.81
CA LEU A 149 -0.79 1.39 -1.86
C LEU A 149 -1.01 0.70 -0.50
N VAL A 150 0.00 0.01 0.03
CA VAL A 150 -0.15 -0.74 1.28
C VAL A 150 1.00 -0.43 2.24
N ASP A 151 0.64 0.04 3.42
CA ASP A 151 1.61 0.31 4.50
C ASP A 151 1.70 -0.89 5.43
N GLU A 152 2.88 -1.50 5.59
CA GLU A 152 3.15 -2.68 6.43
C GLU A 152 2.18 -3.86 6.15
N PRO A 153 2.17 -4.44 4.93
CA PRO A 153 1.11 -5.37 4.46
C PRO A 153 0.92 -6.62 5.31
N VAL A 154 1.95 -7.10 6.02
CA VAL A 154 1.90 -8.39 6.73
C VAL A 154 2.00 -8.27 8.25
N GLN A 155 1.88 -7.06 8.79
CA GLN A 155 1.97 -6.84 10.22
C GLN A 155 0.97 -7.72 10.99
N GLY A 156 1.46 -8.48 11.98
CA GLY A 156 0.65 -9.37 12.82
C GLY A 156 0.23 -10.69 12.17
N MET A 157 0.71 -11.01 10.95
CA MET A 157 0.44 -12.27 10.27
C MET A 157 1.49 -13.34 10.62
N SER A 158 1.08 -14.61 10.57
CA SER A 158 2.01 -15.73 10.62
C SER A 158 2.86 -15.81 9.35
N PRO A 159 4.08 -16.39 9.40
CA PRO A 159 4.96 -16.44 8.23
C PRO A 159 4.34 -17.05 6.97
N PRO A 160 3.53 -18.15 7.02
CA PRO A 160 2.88 -18.68 5.83
C PRO A 160 1.86 -17.72 5.22
N VAL A 161 1.06 -17.03 6.06
CA VAL A 161 0.08 -16.05 5.60
C VAL A 161 0.78 -14.83 5.01
N ALA A 162 1.87 -14.37 5.63
CA ALA A 162 2.69 -13.28 5.13
C ALA A 162 3.26 -13.59 3.74
N ALA A 163 3.85 -14.78 3.56
CA ALA A 163 4.38 -15.21 2.26
C ALA A 163 3.28 -15.25 1.17
N ARG A 164 2.11 -15.80 1.50
CA ARG A 164 0.94 -15.80 0.61
C ARG A 164 0.48 -14.39 0.27
N THR A 165 0.46 -13.48 1.24
CA THR A 165 0.08 -12.08 1.03
C THR A 165 0.98 -11.39 0.02
N TYR A 166 2.30 -11.55 0.12
CA TYR A 166 3.23 -10.99 -0.88
C TYR A 166 3.03 -11.62 -2.27
N GLN A 167 2.73 -12.92 -2.35
CA GLN A 167 2.40 -13.58 -3.63
C GLN A 167 1.15 -12.97 -4.26
N LEU A 168 0.07 -12.77 -3.47
CA LEU A 168 -1.17 -12.17 -3.93
C LEU A 168 -0.93 -10.73 -4.43
N LEU A 169 -0.22 -9.91 -3.66
CA LEU A 169 0.09 -8.53 -4.04
C LEU A 169 0.95 -8.45 -5.30
N SER A 170 1.95 -9.34 -5.44
CA SER A 170 2.82 -9.39 -6.62
C SER A 170 2.10 -9.88 -7.88
N GLY A 171 0.99 -10.64 -7.72
CA GLY A 171 0.20 -11.18 -8.83
C GLY A 171 -0.95 -10.26 -9.27
N LEU A 172 -1.12 -9.09 -8.66
CA LEU A 172 -2.16 -8.16 -9.08
C LEU A 172 -1.79 -7.49 -10.42
N ASP A 173 -2.76 -7.40 -11.33
CA ASP A 173 -2.66 -6.58 -12.54
C ASP A 173 -2.85 -5.09 -12.19
N ALA A 174 -1.95 -4.55 -11.40
CA ALA A 174 -2.00 -3.21 -10.85
C ALA A 174 -0.59 -2.66 -10.62
N CYS A 175 -0.49 -1.34 -10.49
CA CYS A 175 0.68 -0.70 -9.91
C CYS A 175 0.61 -0.85 -8.39
N VAL A 176 1.42 -1.73 -7.81
CA VAL A 176 1.42 -2.03 -6.38
C VAL A 176 2.62 -1.39 -5.70
N VAL A 177 2.38 -0.58 -4.67
CA VAL A 177 3.43 0.02 -3.84
C VAL A 177 3.22 -0.42 -2.39
N ILE A 178 4.18 -1.14 -1.84
CA ILE A 178 4.15 -1.54 -0.43
C ILE A 178 5.26 -0.83 0.35
N ALA A 179 4.99 -0.49 1.61
CA ALA A 179 5.99 0.06 2.51
C ALA A 179 6.40 -0.98 3.55
N GLU A 180 7.71 -1.22 3.67
CA GLU A 180 8.28 -2.22 4.57
C GLU A 180 9.55 -1.71 5.25
N GLN A 181 9.84 -2.20 6.45
CA GLN A 181 11.07 -1.83 7.17
C GLN A 181 12.31 -2.50 6.58
N ARG A 182 12.16 -3.69 6.05
CA ARG A 182 13.22 -4.51 5.42
C ARG A 182 12.64 -5.24 4.22
N LEU A 183 13.50 -5.56 3.26
CA LEU A 183 13.08 -6.37 2.11
C LEU A 183 12.60 -7.76 2.58
N PRO A 184 11.31 -8.10 2.36
CA PRO A 184 10.75 -9.38 2.77
C PRO A 184 11.48 -10.54 2.10
N THR A 185 11.77 -11.60 2.87
CA THR A 185 12.41 -12.80 2.32
C THR A 185 11.59 -13.43 1.19
N ALA A 186 10.26 -13.36 1.27
CA ALA A 186 9.36 -13.85 0.24
C ALA A 186 9.46 -13.11 -1.11
N LEU A 187 10.07 -11.92 -1.14
CA LEU A 187 10.29 -11.12 -2.35
C LEU A 187 11.72 -11.20 -2.88
N ARG A 188 12.64 -11.85 -2.15
CA ARG A 188 14.01 -12.04 -2.62
C ARG A 188 14.02 -12.91 -3.88
N GLY A 189 14.73 -12.47 -4.91
CA GLY A 189 14.80 -13.17 -6.21
C GLY A 189 13.54 -13.04 -7.08
N ARG A 190 12.55 -12.23 -6.67
CA ARG A 190 11.41 -11.87 -7.52
C ARG A 190 11.62 -10.50 -8.15
N PRO A 191 11.09 -10.25 -9.37
CA PRO A 191 11.13 -8.92 -9.95
C PRO A 191 10.34 -7.95 -9.07
N ALA A 192 11.04 -7.02 -8.47
CA ALA A 192 10.45 -5.93 -7.71
C ALA A 192 11.37 -4.71 -7.79
N PHE A 193 10.78 -3.54 -8.01
CA PHE A 193 11.50 -2.28 -7.88
C PHE A 193 11.59 -1.90 -6.41
N VAL A 194 12.75 -1.48 -5.96
CA VAL A 194 12.99 -1.10 -4.57
C VAL A 194 13.39 0.37 -4.51
N CYS A 195 12.78 1.10 -3.58
CA CYS A 195 13.16 2.46 -3.26
C CYS A 195 13.42 2.56 -1.76
N GLU A 196 14.66 2.80 -1.34
CA GLU A 196 14.99 2.98 0.08
C GLU A 196 14.92 4.45 0.46
N LEU A 197 14.20 4.72 1.56
CA LEU A 197 14.08 6.04 2.15
C LEU A 197 14.85 6.12 3.47
N ARG A 198 15.61 7.20 3.64
CA ARG A 198 16.22 7.59 4.92
C ARG A 198 15.93 9.05 5.20
N ARG A 199 15.37 9.36 6.37
CA ARG A 199 15.06 10.72 6.82
C ARG A 199 14.39 11.58 5.74
N GLY A 200 13.36 11.04 5.09
CA GLY A 200 12.58 11.77 4.09
C GLY A 200 13.24 11.97 2.73
N ALA A 201 14.35 11.32 2.45
CA ALA A 201 15.03 11.33 1.16
C ALA A 201 15.20 9.91 0.59
N VAL A 202 15.22 9.78 -0.74
CA VAL A 202 15.56 8.53 -1.43
C VAL A 202 17.07 8.37 -1.42
N VAL A 203 17.56 7.23 -0.93
CA VAL A 203 18.99 6.89 -0.89
C VAL A 203 19.35 5.75 -1.83
N PHE A 204 18.37 4.98 -2.29
CA PHE A 204 18.51 3.95 -3.30
C PHE A 204 17.21 3.82 -4.10
N ALA A 205 17.33 3.58 -5.40
CA ALA A 205 16.23 3.24 -6.29
C ALA A 205 16.76 2.33 -7.41
N GLY A 206 16.25 1.10 -7.51
CA GLY A 206 16.72 0.10 -8.46
C GLY A 206 16.02 -1.24 -8.27
N GLU A 207 16.53 -2.29 -8.88
CA GLU A 207 16.00 -3.63 -8.71
C GLU A 207 16.37 -4.22 -7.33
N ALA A 208 15.54 -5.14 -6.82
CA ALA A 208 15.77 -5.76 -5.51
C ALA A 208 17.12 -6.49 -5.39
N GLY A 209 17.67 -6.97 -6.52
CA GLY A 209 18.99 -7.62 -6.59
C GLY A 209 20.18 -6.65 -6.45
N GLU A 210 19.96 -5.37 -6.69
CA GLU A 210 20.99 -4.31 -6.64
C GLU A 210 21.05 -3.61 -5.28
N LEU A 211 20.13 -3.96 -4.35
CA LEU A 211 20.09 -3.35 -3.03
C LEU A 211 21.39 -3.60 -2.27
N PRO A 212 22.12 -2.56 -1.81
CA PRO A 212 23.32 -2.70 -1.00
C PRO A 212 23.05 -3.54 0.27
N ARG A 213 23.96 -4.44 0.62
CA ARG A 213 23.87 -5.31 1.82
C ARG A 213 24.11 -4.52 3.10
#